data_ea133670668b0502a045c22cba119d69
#
_entry.id   ea133670668b0502a045c22cba119d69
#
_cell.length_a   1.000
_cell.length_b   1.000
_cell.length_c   1.000
_cell.angle_alpha   90.00
_cell.angle_beta   90.00
_cell.angle_gamma   90.00
#
_symmetry.space_group_name_H-M   'P 1'
#
loop_
_entity.id
_entity.type
_entity.pdbx_description
1 polymer ?
#
loop_
_entity_poly.entity_id
_entity_poly.type
_entity_poly.pdbx_seq_one_letter_code
_entity_poly.pdbx_strand_id
1 'polypeptide(L)'
;GATLHVGGELTGDGAYFPPAVLTDVPVGSESYYAEFFGPVAEIYKVASEDEAVEVANNSNYGLGGAVFSQDEERAKKVANRVVTGMIHVNIPQARGPELPFGGVKNSGFGRELGTLGMDEFVNKQRFYVAD
;
A
#
# COMPACT_ATOMS: atom_id res chain seq x y z
N GLY A 1 -9.20 -9.67 -19.46
CA GLY A 1 -10.40 -10.17 -18.79
C GLY A 1 -11.00 -9.17 -17.81
N ALA A 2 -10.26 -8.08 -17.45
CA ALA A 2 -10.80 -7.01 -16.61
C ALA A 2 -11.94 -6.24 -17.28
N THR A 3 -12.84 -5.69 -16.48
CA THR A 3 -13.92 -4.81 -16.93
C THR A 3 -13.51 -3.35 -16.71
N LEU A 4 -13.44 -2.57 -17.80
CA LEU A 4 -13.20 -1.13 -17.75
C LEU A 4 -14.54 -0.39 -17.61
N HIS A 5 -14.67 0.42 -16.55
CA HIS A 5 -15.88 1.18 -16.27
C HIS A 5 -15.82 2.63 -16.74
N VAL A 6 -14.66 3.25 -16.66
CA VAL A 6 -14.43 4.64 -17.05
C VAL A 6 -12.96 4.86 -17.39
N GLY A 7 -12.69 5.78 -18.30
CA GLY A 7 -11.34 6.14 -18.73
C GLY A 7 -10.65 5.07 -19.59
N GLY A 8 -9.33 5.01 -19.52
CA GLY A 8 -8.52 3.97 -20.17
C GLY A 8 -8.18 4.23 -21.63
N GLU A 9 -8.72 5.28 -22.27
CA GLU A 9 -8.35 5.67 -23.62
C GLU A 9 -7.49 6.93 -23.59
N LEU A 10 -6.39 6.91 -24.34
CA LEU A 10 -5.57 8.10 -24.53
C LEU A 10 -6.36 9.11 -25.37
N THR A 11 -6.55 10.30 -24.83
CA THR A 11 -7.25 11.40 -25.51
C THR A 11 -6.26 12.52 -25.80
N GLY A 12 -5.85 12.67 -27.08
CA GLY A 12 -4.98 13.75 -27.53
C GLY A 12 -3.49 13.43 -27.50
N ASP A 13 -2.68 14.45 -27.76
CA ASP A 13 -1.22 14.35 -27.78
C ASP A 13 -0.64 14.60 -26.38
N GLY A 14 0.44 13.91 -26.03
CA GLY A 14 1.19 14.11 -24.81
C GLY A 14 0.94 13.04 -23.74
N ALA A 15 1.26 13.36 -22.48
CA ALA A 15 1.30 12.42 -21.36
C ALA A 15 -0.01 12.40 -20.52
N TYR A 16 -1.09 13.00 -21.01
CA TYR A 16 -2.35 12.99 -20.29
C TYR A 16 -3.02 11.62 -20.39
N PHE A 17 -3.34 11.03 -19.27
CA PHE A 17 -4.12 9.80 -19.15
C PHE A 17 -5.35 10.06 -18.28
N PRO A 18 -6.57 9.86 -18.78
CA PRO A 18 -7.79 10.06 -18.01
C PRO A 18 -7.89 9.01 -16.89
N PRO A 19 -8.42 9.38 -15.70
CA PRO A 19 -8.65 8.41 -14.63
C PRO A 19 -9.45 7.20 -15.12
N ALA A 20 -8.99 6.01 -14.76
CA ALA A 20 -9.61 4.75 -15.14
C ALA A 20 -10.03 3.93 -13.90
N VAL A 21 -11.14 3.20 -14.03
CA VAL A 21 -11.64 2.29 -13.00
C VAL A 21 -11.84 0.91 -13.61
N LEU A 22 -11.22 -0.08 -12.99
CA LEU A 22 -11.26 -1.49 -13.39
C LEU A 22 -11.94 -2.34 -12.30
N THR A 23 -12.68 -3.34 -12.73
CA THR A 23 -13.12 -4.48 -11.91
C THR A 23 -12.79 -5.79 -12.60
N ASP A 24 -13.01 -6.89 -11.90
CA ASP A 24 -12.86 -8.25 -12.42
C ASP A 24 -11.46 -8.52 -13.00
N VAL A 25 -10.43 -7.84 -12.47
CA VAL A 25 -9.05 -8.10 -12.85
C VAL A 25 -8.68 -9.52 -12.45
N PRO A 26 -8.32 -10.39 -13.42
CA PRO A 26 -8.08 -11.79 -13.10
C PRO A 26 -6.90 -11.97 -12.17
N VAL A 27 -7.11 -12.68 -11.05
CA VAL A 27 -6.04 -13.04 -10.12
C VAL A 27 -4.96 -13.83 -10.88
N GLY A 28 -3.69 -13.47 -10.68
CA GLY A 28 -2.56 -14.10 -11.37
C GLY A 28 -2.24 -13.50 -12.75
N SER A 29 -3.03 -12.55 -13.25
CA SER A 29 -2.67 -11.80 -14.46
C SER A 29 -1.51 -10.83 -14.19
N GLU A 30 -0.83 -10.41 -15.22
CA GLU A 30 0.22 -9.39 -15.12
C GLU A 30 -0.31 -8.09 -14.52
N SER A 31 -1.48 -7.63 -14.97
CA SER A 31 -2.13 -6.41 -14.47
C SER A 31 -2.49 -6.49 -12.99
N TYR A 32 -2.88 -7.66 -12.48
CA TYR A 32 -3.17 -7.86 -11.05
C TYR A 32 -1.98 -7.57 -10.14
N TYR A 33 -0.76 -7.84 -10.61
CA TYR A 33 0.47 -7.62 -9.84
C TYR A 33 1.23 -6.37 -10.27
N ALA A 34 0.76 -5.66 -11.29
CA ALA A 34 1.43 -4.47 -11.80
C ALA A 34 1.20 -3.26 -10.89
N GLU A 35 2.19 -2.40 -10.79
CA GLU A 35 2.06 -1.06 -10.26
C GLU A 35 1.93 -0.09 -11.42
N PHE A 36 0.74 0.49 -11.62
CA PHE A 36 0.45 1.28 -12.82
C PHE A 36 1.13 2.65 -12.86
N PHE A 37 1.52 3.22 -11.76
CA PHE A 37 2.07 4.58 -11.66
C PHE A 37 1.23 5.64 -12.41
N GLY A 38 -0.10 5.49 -12.33
CA GLY A 38 -1.04 6.34 -13.03
C GLY A 38 -2.40 6.38 -12.35
N PRO A 39 -3.34 7.18 -12.86
CA PRO A 39 -4.66 7.35 -12.25
C PRO A 39 -5.58 6.16 -12.58
N VAL A 40 -5.21 4.99 -12.17
CA VAL A 40 -5.97 3.74 -12.35
C VAL A 40 -6.37 3.19 -10.99
N ALA A 41 -7.65 2.94 -10.79
CA ALA A 41 -8.20 2.28 -9.61
C ALA A 41 -8.70 0.88 -9.98
N GLU A 42 -8.23 -0.13 -9.26
CA GLU A 42 -8.78 -1.48 -9.30
C GLU A 42 -9.71 -1.68 -8.10
N ILE A 43 -10.92 -2.17 -8.34
CA ILE A 43 -11.91 -2.40 -7.31
C ILE A 43 -12.21 -3.90 -7.23
N TYR A 44 -12.01 -4.47 -6.08
CA TYR A 44 -12.28 -5.86 -5.76
C TYR A 44 -13.47 -5.95 -4.80
N LYS A 45 -14.56 -6.57 -5.25
CA LYS A 45 -15.70 -6.86 -4.39
C LYS A 45 -15.47 -8.21 -3.71
N VAL A 46 -15.52 -8.20 -2.39
CA VAL A 46 -15.26 -9.37 -1.55
C VAL A 46 -16.51 -9.75 -0.72
N ALA A 47 -16.62 -11.00 -0.35
CA ALA A 47 -17.76 -11.51 0.44
C ALA A 47 -17.49 -11.49 1.95
N SER A 48 -16.23 -11.37 2.36
CA SER A 48 -15.84 -11.41 3.76
C SER A 48 -14.64 -10.50 4.07
N GLU A 49 -14.42 -10.24 5.34
CA GLU A 49 -13.25 -9.54 5.86
C GLU A 49 -11.97 -10.34 5.63
N ASP A 50 -12.02 -11.65 5.77
CA ASP A 50 -10.88 -12.54 5.52
C ASP A 50 -10.45 -12.48 4.07
N GLU A 51 -11.40 -12.53 3.15
CA GLU A 51 -11.14 -12.37 1.72
C GLU A 51 -10.56 -10.99 1.39
N ALA A 52 -11.07 -9.92 2.04
CA ALA A 52 -10.51 -8.58 1.86
C ALA A 52 -9.03 -8.51 2.25
N VAL A 53 -8.67 -9.12 3.38
CA VAL A 53 -7.28 -9.18 3.85
C VAL A 53 -6.41 -10.04 2.93
N GLU A 54 -6.94 -11.17 2.44
CA GLU A 54 -6.24 -12.04 1.49
C GLU A 54 -5.94 -11.29 0.20
N VAL A 55 -6.92 -10.63 -0.41
CA VAL A 55 -6.76 -9.82 -1.62
C VAL A 55 -5.74 -8.69 -1.39
N ALA A 56 -5.87 -7.95 -0.28
CA ALA A 56 -4.95 -6.87 0.05
C ALA A 56 -3.49 -7.35 0.22
N ASN A 57 -3.30 -8.56 0.74
CA ASN A 57 -1.97 -9.13 0.96
C ASN A 57 -1.40 -9.86 -0.26
N ASN A 58 -2.24 -10.22 -1.23
CA ASN A 58 -1.82 -10.88 -2.47
C ASN A 58 -1.27 -9.87 -3.48
N SER A 59 -0.25 -9.14 -3.06
CA SER A 59 0.48 -8.15 -3.85
C SER A 59 1.97 -8.32 -3.63
N ASN A 60 2.76 -8.01 -4.66
CA ASN A 60 4.22 -7.94 -4.57
C ASN A 60 4.71 -6.68 -3.85
N TYR A 61 3.82 -5.74 -3.59
CA TYR A 61 4.11 -4.45 -2.94
C TYR A 61 3.45 -4.37 -1.56
N GLY A 62 3.96 -3.45 -0.74
CA GLY A 62 3.44 -3.22 0.59
C GLY A 62 3.94 -1.88 1.15
N LEU A 63 3.70 -0.78 0.44
CA LEU A 63 4.09 0.56 0.91
C LEU A 63 3.13 1.06 1.97
N GLY A 64 1.85 1.15 1.62
CA GLY A 64 0.84 1.68 2.52
C GLY A 64 -0.53 1.08 2.26
N GLY A 65 -1.43 1.28 3.22
CA GLY A 65 -2.81 0.88 3.13
C GLY A 65 -3.71 1.71 4.04
N ALA A 66 -5.01 1.58 3.85
CA ALA A 66 -6.00 2.20 4.72
C ALA A 66 -7.22 1.29 4.88
N VAL A 67 -7.79 1.29 6.08
CA VAL A 67 -9.04 0.60 6.40
C VAL A 67 -10.07 1.61 6.86
N PHE A 68 -11.25 1.59 6.24
CA PHE A 68 -12.36 2.48 6.59
C PHE A 68 -13.50 1.67 7.20
N SER A 69 -13.96 2.06 8.38
CA SER A 69 -15.10 1.46 9.06
C SER A 69 -15.69 2.42 10.10
N GLN A 70 -16.99 2.33 10.32
CA GLN A 70 -17.64 3.01 11.45
C GLN A 70 -17.26 2.36 12.79
N ASP A 71 -16.93 1.08 12.79
CA ASP A 71 -16.37 0.35 13.94
C ASP A 71 -14.84 0.45 13.88
N GLU A 72 -14.29 1.38 14.66
CA GLU A 72 -12.84 1.65 14.73
C GLU A 72 -12.04 0.46 15.26
N GLU A 73 -12.56 -0.27 16.24
CA GLU A 73 -11.88 -1.43 16.82
C GLU A 73 -11.82 -2.60 15.81
N ARG A 74 -12.86 -2.77 15.01
CA ARG A 74 -12.86 -3.69 13.89
C ARG A 74 -11.84 -3.26 12.83
N ALA A 75 -11.83 -1.98 12.48
CA ALA A 75 -10.88 -1.44 11.51
C ALA A 75 -9.42 -1.67 11.94
N LYS A 76 -9.09 -1.45 13.21
CA LYS A 76 -7.76 -1.73 13.79
C LYS A 76 -7.38 -3.21 13.68
N LYS A 77 -8.33 -4.11 13.97
CA LYS A 77 -8.08 -5.56 13.85
C LYS A 77 -7.78 -5.97 12.42
N VAL A 78 -8.52 -5.43 11.45
CA VAL A 78 -8.27 -5.67 10.02
C VAL A 78 -6.94 -5.08 9.59
N ALA A 79 -6.66 -3.82 9.97
CA ALA A 79 -5.43 -3.12 9.65
C ALA A 79 -4.19 -3.91 10.11
N ASN A 80 -4.22 -4.50 11.30
CA ASN A 80 -3.12 -5.32 11.83
C ASN A 80 -2.85 -6.61 11.03
N ARG A 81 -3.75 -7.00 10.14
CA ARG A 81 -3.61 -8.19 9.28
C ARG A 81 -3.08 -7.84 7.89
N VAL A 82 -3.06 -6.56 7.52
CA VAL A 82 -2.57 -6.09 6.22
C VAL A 82 -1.06 -5.88 6.28
N VAL A 83 -0.35 -6.54 5.39
CA VAL A 83 1.13 -6.54 5.35
C VAL A 83 1.63 -5.37 4.52
N THR A 84 1.80 -4.22 5.19
CA THR A 84 2.32 -2.98 4.62
C THR A 84 3.30 -2.30 5.59
N GLY A 85 4.11 -1.38 5.08
CA GLY A 85 5.00 -0.58 5.93
C GLY A 85 4.26 0.53 6.67
N MET A 86 3.14 1.00 6.11
CA MET A 86 2.27 2.02 6.70
C MET A 86 0.82 1.57 6.59
N ILE A 87 0.04 1.73 7.66
CA ILE A 87 -1.39 1.42 7.65
C ILE A 87 -2.16 2.52 8.39
N HIS A 88 -3.30 2.88 7.86
CA HIS A 88 -4.13 3.96 8.39
C HIS A 88 -5.56 3.47 8.63
N VAL A 89 -6.25 4.08 9.59
CA VAL A 89 -7.66 3.80 9.88
C VAL A 89 -8.46 5.09 9.69
N ASN A 90 -9.49 5.01 8.86
CA ASN A 90 -10.43 6.10 8.55
C ASN A 90 -9.80 7.38 7.96
N ILE A 91 -8.57 7.27 7.48
CA ILE A 91 -7.87 8.31 6.73
C ILE A 91 -7.02 7.65 5.63
N PRO A 92 -6.94 8.20 4.42
CA PRO A 92 -6.16 7.57 3.35
C PRO A 92 -4.65 7.64 3.60
N GLN A 93 -4.16 8.69 4.24
CA GLN A 93 -2.75 8.89 4.53
C GLN A 93 -2.57 9.92 5.66
N ALA A 94 -1.67 9.63 6.61
CA ALA A 94 -1.14 10.60 7.55
C ALA A 94 0.27 11.04 7.10
N ARG A 95 0.62 12.29 7.33
CA ARG A 95 1.93 12.87 7.00
C ARG A 95 2.46 13.67 8.17
N GLY A 96 3.74 13.56 8.44
CA GLY A 96 4.46 14.33 9.44
C GLY A 96 5.93 13.90 9.49
N PRO A 97 6.85 14.80 9.83
CA PRO A 97 8.27 14.48 9.91
C PRO A 97 8.60 13.45 11.00
N GLU A 98 7.72 13.28 11.98
CA GLU A 98 7.82 12.32 13.06
C GLU A 98 7.28 10.92 12.70
N LEU A 99 6.52 10.81 11.61
CA LEU A 99 5.90 9.56 11.18
C LEU A 99 6.84 8.81 10.23
N PRO A 100 7.27 7.59 10.59
CA PRO A 100 8.12 6.79 9.72
C PRO A 100 7.42 6.50 8.39
N PHE A 101 8.16 6.66 7.29
CA PHE A 101 7.71 6.35 5.95
C PHE A 101 8.53 5.20 5.37
N GLY A 102 7.86 4.24 4.75
CA GLY A 102 8.52 3.13 4.06
C GLY A 102 7.63 1.92 3.91
N GLY A 103 8.11 0.95 3.15
CA GLY A 103 7.38 -0.23 2.72
C GLY A 103 7.97 -1.55 3.21
N VAL A 104 7.35 -2.61 2.75
CA VAL A 104 7.81 -3.99 2.81
C VAL A 104 7.69 -4.63 1.43
N LYS A 105 8.13 -5.85 1.25
CA LYS A 105 8.13 -6.57 -0.04
C LYS A 105 8.92 -5.74 -1.09
N ASN A 106 8.44 -5.66 -2.34
CA ASN A 106 9.10 -4.90 -3.41
C ASN A 106 9.02 -3.36 -3.24
N SER A 107 8.19 -2.88 -2.30
CA SER A 107 8.18 -1.45 -1.95
C SER A 107 9.41 -1.00 -1.17
N GLY A 108 10.28 -1.92 -0.79
CA GLY A 108 11.58 -1.64 -0.19
C GLY A 108 11.69 -2.10 1.27
N PHE A 109 12.80 -1.72 1.90
CA PHE A 109 13.13 -1.99 3.30
C PHE A 109 13.67 -0.70 3.94
N GLY A 110 13.79 -0.71 5.27
CA GLY A 110 14.16 0.50 6.01
C GLY A 110 12.98 1.45 6.19
N ARG A 111 13.26 2.58 6.82
CA ARG A 111 12.28 3.64 7.04
C ARG A 111 12.94 5.00 6.87
N GLU A 112 12.21 5.91 6.24
CA GLU A 112 12.52 7.33 6.22
C GLU A 112 11.74 8.04 7.33
N LEU A 113 12.16 9.24 7.69
CA LEU A 113 11.54 10.12 8.68
C LEU A 113 11.52 9.56 10.10
N GLY A 114 11.20 10.43 11.05
CA GLY A 114 11.19 10.09 12.46
C GLY A 114 12.54 9.59 12.98
N THR A 115 12.50 8.95 14.13
CA THR A 115 13.70 8.37 14.78
C THR A 115 14.24 7.16 14.00
N LEU A 116 13.35 6.37 13.39
CA LEU A 116 13.75 5.22 12.58
C LEU A 116 14.54 5.64 11.34
N GLY A 117 14.14 6.75 10.69
CA GLY A 117 14.88 7.29 9.55
C GLY A 117 16.28 7.78 9.94
N MET A 118 16.43 8.37 11.11
CA MET A 118 17.75 8.76 11.62
C MET A 118 18.67 7.55 11.86
N ASP A 119 18.12 6.44 12.28
CA ASP A 119 18.84 5.19 12.53
C ASP A 119 19.49 4.59 11.26
N GLU A 120 18.94 4.89 10.06
CA GLU A 120 19.48 4.44 8.78
C GLU A 120 20.81 5.15 8.41
N PHE A 121 21.10 6.31 9.02
CA PHE A 121 22.27 7.12 8.73
C PHE A 121 23.38 7.04 9.80
N VAL A 122 23.21 6.18 10.80
CA VAL A 122 24.18 6.03 11.90
C VAL A 122 24.73 4.61 11.99
N ASN A 123 25.99 4.49 12.32
CA ASN A 123 26.60 3.21 12.64
C ASN A 123 26.28 2.82 14.09
N LYS A 124 25.53 1.75 14.29
CA LYS A 124 25.25 1.18 15.63
C LYS A 124 26.40 0.28 16.04
N GLN A 125 27.32 0.80 16.84
CA GLN A 125 28.49 0.07 17.31
C GLN A 125 28.25 -0.51 18.72
N ARG A 126 28.56 -1.78 18.90
CA ARG A 126 28.68 -2.38 20.25
C ARG A 126 30.08 -2.06 20.77
N PHE A 127 30.15 -1.41 21.93
CA PHE A 127 31.35 -1.23 22.70
C PHE A 127 31.25 -2.06 23.99
N TYR A 128 32.21 -2.96 24.20
CA TYR A 128 32.23 -3.85 25.38
C TYR A 128 33.66 -3.90 25.95
N VAL A 129 33.77 -3.73 27.24
CA VAL A 129 35.02 -3.94 28.02
C VAL A 129 34.81 -5.14 28.91
N ALA A 130 35.66 -6.15 28.82
CA ALA A 130 35.65 -7.28 29.75
C ALA A 130 36.30 -6.86 31.07
N ASP A 131 35.78 -7.35 32.22
CA ASP A 131 36.33 -7.20 33.57
C ASP A 131 37.61 -8.05 33.70
#